data_b63603b3251537d18805a16cebcacc5b
#
_entry.id   b63603b3251537d18805a16cebcacc5b
#
_cell.length_a   1.000
_cell.length_b   1.000
_cell.length_c   1.000
_cell.angle_alpha   90.00
_cell.angle_beta   90.00
_cell.angle_gamma   90.00
#
_symmetry.space_group_name_H-M   'P 1'
#
loop_
_entity.id
_entity.type
_entity.pdbx_description
1 polymer ?
#
loop_
_entity_poly.entity_id
_entity_poly.type
_entity_poly.pdbx_seq_one_letter_code
_entity_poly.pdbx_strand_id
1 'polypeptide(L)'
;MKRLPDDELDYPGDDGLYYQDGVPFTGVAFDRAGHGLRAEEEYRDGLSWGTVRTWHPSGSPASEKQTVAGVFHGLCQEWDEQGRLTLYEVCELGVTVWRRRWAAGVLVEDWRLAESDNDFATLQMLRKHFLRGLTELGAG
;
A
#
# COMPACT_ATOMS: atom_id res chain seq x y z
N MET A 1 -9.14 1.21 -17.37
CA MET A 1 -8.88 2.04 -16.18
C MET A 1 -8.04 3.24 -16.60
N LYS A 2 -8.38 4.41 -16.10
CA LYS A 2 -7.65 5.65 -16.40
C LYS A 2 -6.23 5.58 -15.83
N ARG A 3 -5.27 6.01 -16.63
CA ARG A 3 -3.85 6.06 -16.24
C ARG A 3 -3.33 7.47 -16.46
N LEU A 4 -2.52 7.96 -15.52
CA LEU A 4 -2.03 9.31 -15.58
C LEU A 4 -0.66 9.42 -14.89
N PRO A 5 0.28 10.25 -15.40
CA PRO A 5 1.52 10.53 -14.69
C PRO A 5 1.23 11.09 -13.30
N ASP A 6 1.99 10.66 -12.29
CA ASP A 6 1.74 11.06 -10.91
C ASP A 6 1.93 12.57 -10.67
N ASP A 7 2.75 13.23 -11.50
CA ASP A 7 2.95 14.68 -11.42
C ASP A 7 1.75 15.48 -11.94
N GLU A 8 0.77 14.81 -12.56
CA GLU A 8 -0.49 15.44 -12.96
C GLU A 8 -1.58 15.32 -11.90
N LEU A 9 -1.31 14.62 -10.78
CA LEU A 9 -2.22 14.60 -9.64
C LEU A 9 -2.05 15.84 -8.78
N ASP A 10 -3.16 16.38 -8.33
CA ASP A 10 -3.15 17.45 -7.34
C ASP A 10 -3.03 16.79 -5.95
N TYR A 11 -2.03 17.25 -5.20
CA TYR A 11 -1.75 16.71 -3.87
C TYR A 11 -2.88 17.02 -2.90
N PRO A 12 -3.03 16.19 -1.86
CA PRO A 12 -4.15 16.36 -0.95
C PRO A 12 -4.11 17.69 -0.22
N GLY A 13 -5.27 18.33 -0.15
CA GLY A 13 -5.51 19.46 0.74
C GLY A 13 -5.91 18.95 2.12
N ASP A 14 -6.79 19.67 2.78
CA ASP A 14 -7.23 19.38 4.15
C ASP A 14 -8.01 18.04 4.25
N ASP A 15 -8.58 17.57 3.15
CA ASP A 15 -9.35 16.31 3.12
C ASP A 15 -8.48 15.05 2.93
N GLY A 16 -7.19 15.23 2.63
CA GLY A 16 -6.26 14.11 2.40
C GLY A 16 -6.48 13.35 1.09
N LEU A 17 -7.33 13.85 0.19
CA LEU A 17 -7.64 13.20 -1.07
C LEU A 17 -6.78 13.73 -2.22
N TYR A 18 -6.44 12.85 -3.17
CA TYR A 18 -5.78 13.24 -4.41
C TYR A 18 -6.83 13.52 -5.49
N TYR A 19 -6.61 14.58 -6.25
CA TYR A 19 -7.55 15.07 -7.25
C TYR A 19 -6.92 15.12 -8.63
N GLN A 20 -7.78 15.00 -9.64
CA GLN A 20 -7.46 15.39 -11.00
C GLN A 20 -8.54 16.36 -11.48
N ASP A 21 -8.13 17.56 -11.89
CA ASP A 21 -9.04 18.60 -12.41
C ASP A 21 -10.23 18.86 -11.45
N GLY A 22 -9.96 18.89 -10.15
CA GLY A 22 -10.96 19.18 -9.14
C GLY A 22 -11.88 18.01 -8.76
N VAL A 23 -11.61 16.81 -9.28
CA VAL A 23 -12.40 15.61 -8.99
C VAL A 23 -11.50 14.58 -8.29
N PRO A 24 -11.96 13.93 -7.20
CA PRO A 24 -11.19 12.85 -6.58
C PRO A 24 -10.81 11.80 -7.60
N PHE A 25 -9.52 11.44 -7.65
CA PHE A 25 -8.99 10.59 -8.71
C PHE A 25 -9.30 9.11 -8.47
N THR A 26 -9.79 8.45 -9.52
CA THR A 26 -9.92 6.98 -9.60
C THR A 26 -9.17 6.51 -10.84
N GLY A 27 -8.21 5.61 -10.65
CA GLY A 27 -7.39 5.09 -11.74
C GLY A 27 -6.01 4.69 -11.25
N VAL A 28 -5.03 4.72 -12.14
CA VAL A 28 -3.64 4.39 -11.85
C VAL A 28 -2.77 5.61 -12.10
N ALA A 29 -2.03 6.05 -11.09
CA ALA A 29 -0.98 7.05 -11.26
C ALA A 29 0.36 6.34 -11.40
N PHE A 30 1.20 6.80 -12.31
CA PHE A 30 2.50 6.17 -12.56
C PHE A 30 3.63 7.21 -12.59
N ASP A 31 4.83 6.73 -12.24
CA ASP A 31 6.07 7.49 -12.33
C ASP A 31 7.05 6.72 -13.23
N ARG A 32 7.76 7.45 -14.08
CA ARG A 32 8.75 6.87 -14.99
C ARG A 32 10.13 7.42 -14.70
N ALA A 33 11.14 6.55 -14.83
CA ALA A 33 12.54 6.93 -14.82
C ALA A 33 13.15 6.45 -16.13
N GLY A 34 13.62 7.40 -16.96
CA GLY A 34 14.12 7.08 -18.30
C GLY A 34 13.00 6.50 -19.17
N HIS A 35 13.20 5.30 -19.72
CA HIS A 35 12.23 4.65 -20.60
C HIS A 35 11.30 3.66 -19.90
N GLY A 36 11.53 3.37 -18.61
CA GLY A 36 10.78 2.38 -17.85
C GLY A 36 9.89 2.96 -16.78
N LEU A 37 8.92 2.16 -16.33
CA LEU A 37 8.13 2.47 -15.15
C LEU A 37 9.01 2.33 -13.91
N ARG A 38 8.89 3.28 -12.98
CA ARG A 38 9.51 3.23 -11.66
C ARG A 38 8.50 2.87 -10.57
N ALA A 39 7.29 3.38 -10.70
CA ALA A 39 6.24 3.15 -9.71
C ALA A 39 4.87 3.27 -10.37
N GLU A 40 3.89 2.58 -9.82
CA GLU A 40 2.48 2.83 -10.12
C GLU A 40 1.63 2.55 -8.88
N GLU A 41 0.55 3.31 -8.75
CA GLU A 41 -0.34 3.24 -7.59
C GLU A 41 -1.78 3.36 -8.06
N GLU A 42 -2.62 2.44 -7.58
CA GLU A 42 -4.05 2.47 -7.85
C GLU A 42 -4.76 3.36 -6.84
N TYR A 43 -5.74 4.13 -7.34
CA TYR A 43 -6.56 5.04 -6.55
C TYR A 43 -8.03 4.77 -6.77
N ARG A 44 -8.82 5.01 -5.72
CA ARG A 44 -10.28 5.06 -5.78
C ARG A 44 -10.74 6.27 -4.97
N ASP A 45 -11.50 7.16 -5.64
CA ASP A 45 -12.09 8.36 -5.01
C ASP A 45 -11.07 9.18 -4.21
N GLY A 46 -9.85 9.32 -4.77
CA GLY A 46 -8.79 10.13 -4.21
C GLY A 46 -7.91 9.46 -3.17
N LEU A 47 -8.16 8.21 -2.82
CA LEU A 47 -7.36 7.44 -1.86
C LEU A 47 -6.65 6.28 -2.55
N SER A 48 -5.45 5.95 -2.07
CA SER A 48 -4.77 4.74 -2.50
C SER A 48 -5.65 3.54 -2.18
N TRP A 49 -5.94 2.72 -3.20
CA TRP A 49 -6.85 1.58 -3.05
C TRP A 49 -6.55 0.56 -4.12
N GLY A 50 -5.97 -0.56 -3.72
CA GLY A 50 -5.54 -1.60 -4.62
C GLY A 50 -4.05 -1.83 -4.50
N THR A 51 -3.36 -1.96 -5.64
CA THR A 51 -1.95 -2.34 -5.66
C THR A 51 -1.04 -1.13 -5.88
N VAL A 52 0.05 -1.08 -5.10
CA VAL A 52 1.16 -0.15 -5.29
C VAL A 52 2.37 -0.97 -5.71
N ARG A 53 2.94 -0.68 -6.88
CA ARG A 53 4.10 -1.40 -7.42
C ARG A 53 5.26 -0.46 -7.66
N THR A 54 6.46 -0.97 -7.39
CA THR A 54 7.69 -0.28 -7.79
C THR A 54 8.63 -1.25 -8.52
N TRP A 55 9.54 -0.69 -9.30
CA TRP A 55 10.50 -1.46 -10.08
C TRP A 55 11.92 -0.94 -9.85
N HIS A 56 12.88 -1.84 -9.92
CA HIS A 56 14.30 -1.48 -9.95
C HIS A 56 14.63 -0.80 -11.28
N PRO A 57 15.76 -0.06 -11.35
CA PRO A 57 16.20 0.55 -12.63
C PRO A 57 16.34 -0.46 -13.78
N SER A 58 16.64 -1.72 -13.47
CA SER A 58 16.73 -2.81 -14.46
C SER A 58 15.38 -3.21 -15.05
N GLY A 59 14.27 -2.76 -14.45
CA GLY A 59 12.91 -3.16 -14.85
C GLY A 59 12.37 -4.37 -14.07
N SER A 60 13.19 -5.01 -13.22
CA SER A 60 12.69 -6.10 -12.39
C SER A 60 11.83 -5.56 -11.24
N PRO A 61 10.81 -6.32 -10.77
CA PRO A 61 9.97 -5.87 -9.66
C PRO A 61 10.77 -5.60 -8.39
N ALA A 62 10.50 -4.46 -7.75
CA ALA A 62 11.12 -4.09 -6.47
C ALA A 62 10.16 -4.28 -5.31
N SER A 63 8.88 -3.90 -5.48
CA SER A 63 7.87 -4.08 -4.42
C SER A 63 6.48 -4.23 -5.01
N GLU A 64 5.62 -4.89 -4.24
CA GLU A 64 4.18 -4.95 -4.49
C GLU A 64 3.47 -4.93 -3.14
N LYS A 65 2.62 -3.93 -2.94
CA LYS A 65 1.93 -3.71 -1.67
C LYS A 65 0.45 -3.46 -1.93
N GLN A 66 -0.39 -3.95 -1.01
CA GLN A 66 -1.83 -3.78 -1.10
C GLN A 66 -2.31 -2.66 -0.19
N THR A 67 -3.25 -1.86 -0.67
CA THR A 67 -3.83 -0.76 0.08
C THR A 67 -5.36 -0.82 0.05
N VAL A 68 -5.97 -0.24 1.06
CA VAL A 68 -7.42 0.00 1.15
C VAL A 68 -7.61 1.34 1.82
N ALA A 69 -8.36 2.24 1.19
CA ALA A 69 -8.72 3.54 1.77
C ALA A 69 -7.50 4.32 2.33
N GLY A 70 -6.37 4.29 1.62
CA GLY A 70 -5.17 5.06 1.96
C GLY A 70 -4.21 4.38 2.94
N VAL A 71 -4.50 3.15 3.40
CA VAL A 71 -3.62 2.43 4.35
C VAL A 71 -3.21 1.06 3.79
N PHE A 72 -2.08 0.55 4.21
CA PHE A 72 -1.66 -0.81 3.84
C PHE A 72 -2.60 -1.84 4.47
N HIS A 73 -3.10 -2.75 3.64
CA HIS A 73 -4.00 -3.81 4.07
C HIS A 73 -3.84 -5.01 3.15
N GLY A 74 -3.36 -6.10 3.69
CA GLY A 74 -3.05 -7.32 2.93
C GLY A 74 -1.55 -7.54 2.82
N LEU A 75 -1.12 -8.17 1.74
CA LEU A 75 0.26 -8.60 1.54
C LEU A 75 1.12 -7.46 1.00
N CYS A 76 2.30 -7.28 1.61
CA CYS A 76 3.33 -6.36 1.16
C CYS A 76 4.63 -7.15 0.94
N GLN A 77 5.21 -7.04 -0.25
CA GLN A 77 6.42 -7.78 -0.63
C GLN A 77 7.45 -6.87 -1.25
N GLU A 78 8.73 -7.19 -1.00
CA GLU A 78 9.86 -6.53 -1.65
C GLU A 78 10.84 -7.59 -2.15
N TRP A 79 11.53 -7.29 -3.26
CA TRP A 79 12.52 -8.16 -3.90
C TRP A 79 13.80 -7.39 -4.15
N ASP A 80 14.94 -8.08 -4.10
CA ASP A 80 16.20 -7.49 -4.52
C ASP A 80 16.34 -7.51 -6.05
N GLU A 81 17.44 -6.96 -6.55
CA GLU A 81 17.67 -6.89 -8.00
C GLU A 81 17.87 -8.26 -8.67
N GLN A 82 18.14 -9.31 -7.90
CA GLN A 82 18.25 -10.69 -8.38
C GLN A 82 16.90 -11.42 -8.33
N GLY A 83 15.81 -10.73 -7.94
CA GLY A 83 14.48 -11.31 -7.87
C GLY A 83 14.22 -12.12 -6.60
N ARG A 84 15.13 -12.05 -5.61
CA ARG A 84 14.95 -12.77 -4.34
C ARG A 84 14.06 -11.97 -3.41
N LEU A 85 13.12 -12.65 -2.77
CA LEU A 85 12.24 -12.02 -1.78
C LEU A 85 13.07 -11.55 -0.57
N THR A 86 12.93 -10.27 -0.20
CA THR A 86 13.64 -9.67 0.94
C THR A 86 12.69 -9.26 2.05
N LEU A 87 11.42 -9.02 1.73
CA LEU A 87 10.39 -8.67 2.71
C LEU A 87 9.09 -9.38 2.35
N TYR A 88 8.48 -10.01 3.34
CA TYR A 88 7.13 -10.55 3.28
C TYR A 88 6.40 -10.06 4.51
N GLU A 89 5.41 -9.20 4.31
CA GLU A 89 4.74 -8.53 5.40
C GLU A 89 3.24 -8.59 5.18
N VAL A 90 2.50 -8.90 6.25
CA VAL A 90 1.04 -8.84 6.24
C VAL A 90 0.62 -7.66 7.10
N CYS A 91 -0.16 -6.77 6.52
CA CYS A 91 -0.70 -5.59 7.19
C CYS A 91 -2.21 -5.71 7.29
N GLU A 92 -2.77 -5.16 8.36
CA GLU A 92 -4.20 -5.04 8.54
C GLU A 92 -4.51 -3.63 9.02
N LEU A 93 -5.27 -2.86 8.22
CA LEU A 93 -5.66 -1.48 8.52
C LEU A 93 -4.47 -0.59 8.90
N GLY A 94 -3.34 -0.75 8.20
CA GLY A 94 -2.13 0.02 8.41
C GLY A 94 -1.22 -0.51 9.51
N VAL A 95 -1.60 -1.59 10.19
CA VAL A 95 -0.80 -2.21 11.27
C VAL A 95 -0.16 -3.48 10.76
N THR A 96 1.16 -3.61 10.90
CA THR A 96 1.87 -4.84 10.55
C THR A 96 1.55 -5.92 11.57
N VAL A 97 1.04 -7.08 11.10
CA VAL A 97 0.69 -8.21 11.97
C VAL A 97 1.68 -9.36 11.86
N TRP A 98 2.42 -9.44 10.76
CA TRP A 98 3.42 -10.47 10.53
C TRP A 98 4.48 -9.95 9.57
N ARG A 99 5.77 -10.27 9.84
CA ARG A 99 6.89 -9.86 9.00
C ARG A 99 7.97 -10.90 8.95
N ARG A 100 8.46 -11.17 7.74
CA ARG A 100 9.69 -11.92 7.51
C ARG A 100 10.61 -11.09 6.65
N ARG A 101 11.91 -11.08 7.01
CA ARG A 101 12.95 -10.42 6.25
C ARG A 101 14.09 -11.39 5.96
N TRP A 102 14.63 -11.26 4.76
CA TRP A 102 15.79 -12.01 4.30
C TRP A 102 16.89 -11.04 3.89
N ALA A 103 18.15 -11.41 4.19
CA ALA A 103 19.34 -10.71 3.72
C ALA A 103 20.21 -11.73 2.98
N ALA A 104 20.53 -11.49 1.72
CA ALA A 104 21.30 -12.39 0.86
C ALA A 104 20.77 -13.84 0.89
N GLY A 105 19.45 -14.00 0.86
CA GLY A 105 18.80 -15.30 0.88
C GLY A 105 18.67 -15.96 2.26
N VAL A 106 19.15 -15.32 3.31
CA VAL A 106 19.10 -15.85 4.68
C VAL A 106 18.00 -15.14 5.46
N LEU A 107 17.12 -15.91 6.11
CA LEU A 107 16.07 -15.36 6.99
C LEU A 107 16.73 -14.69 8.20
N VAL A 108 16.50 -13.38 8.37
CA VAL A 108 17.11 -12.59 9.46
C VAL A 108 16.06 -12.07 10.44
N GLU A 109 14.79 -12.10 10.08
CA GLU A 109 13.69 -11.70 10.96
C GLU A 109 12.45 -12.54 10.66
N ASP A 110 11.80 -13.03 11.72
CA ASP A 110 10.46 -13.62 11.65
C ASP A 110 9.71 -13.11 12.86
N TRP A 111 8.79 -12.18 12.63
CA TRP A 111 8.12 -11.44 13.70
C TRP A 111 6.61 -11.51 13.54
N ARG A 112 5.91 -11.62 14.65
CA ARG A 112 4.44 -11.57 14.71
C ARG A 112 3.98 -10.61 15.79
N LEU A 113 2.88 -9.91 15.51
CA LEU A 113 2.25 -9.03 16.48
C LEU A 113 1.71 -9.86 17.66
N ALA A 114 2.08 -9.46 18.88
CA ALA A 114 1.61 -10.12 20.09
C ALA A 114 0.54 -9.26 20.77
N GLU A 115 -0.34 -9.90 21.54
CA GLU A 115 -1.39 -9.21 22.29
C GLU A 115 -0.85 -8.18 23.27
N SER A 116 0.39 -8.37 23.73
CA SER A 116 1.08 -7.44 24.64
C SER A 116 1.64 -6.21 23.93
N ASP A 117 1.67 -6.19 22.59
CA ASP A 117 2.18 -5.06 21.85
C ASP A 117 1.17 -3.90 21.83
N ASN A 118 1.65 -2.67 21.91
CA ASN A 118 0.79 -1.48 21.85
C ASN A 118 -0.05 -1.43 20.58
N ASP A 119 0.52 -1.88 19.46
CA ASP A 119 -0.16 -1.88 18.17
C ASP A 119 -1.33 -2.86 18.11
N PHE A 120 -1.35 -3.87 18.99
CA PHE A 120 -2.48 -4.80 19.05
C PHE A 120 -3.77 -4.10 19.48
N ALA A 121 -3.69 -3.27 20.53
CA ALA A 121 -4.84 -2.48 20.98
C ALA A 121 -5.31 -1.49 19.91
N THR A 122 -4.35 -0.86 19.21
CA THR A 122 -4.64 0.03 18.09
C THR A 122 -5.38 -0.72 16.99
N LEU A 123 -4.93 -1.90 16.63
CA LEU A 123 -5.56 -2.72 15.60
C LEU A 123 -6.99 -3.09 15.98
N GLN A 124 -7.23 -3.48 17.23
CA GLN A 124 -8.59 -3.81 17.70
C GLN A 124 -9.52 -2.60 17.61
N MET A 125 -9.03 -1.42 17.96
CA MET A 125 -9.79 -0.18 17.83
C MET A 125 -10.12 0.11 16.36
N LEU A 126 -9.14 -0.01 15.47
CA LEU A 126 -9.32 0.21 14.04
C LEU A 126 -10.33 -0.77 13.43
N ARG A 127 -10.28 -2.04 13.83
CA ARG A 127 -11.26 -3.04 13.39
C ARG A 127 -12.69 -2.64 13.73
N LYS A 128 -12.91 -2.16 14.96
CA LYS A 128 -14.23 -1.71 15.39
C LYS A 128 -14.73 -0.53 14.56
N HIS A 129 -13.86 0.47 14.33
CA HIS A 129 -14.22 1.64 13.55
C HIS A 129 -14.50 1.30 12.08
N PHE A 130 -13.68 0.43 11.49
CA PHE A 130 -13.86 0.01 10.11
C PHE A 130 -15.19 -0.72 9.91
N LEU A 131 -15.52 -1.69 10.79
CA LEU A 131 -16.77 -2.42 10.72
C LEU A 131 -17.98 -1.51 10.92
N ARG A 132 -17.89 -0.55 11.83
CA ARG A 132 -18.94 0.44 12.06
C ARG A 132 -19.17 1.28 10.81
N GLY A 133 -18.08 1.75 10.18
CA GLY A 133 -18.17 2.53 8.94
C GLY A 133 -18.86 1.79 7.82
N LEU A 134 -18.58 0.50 7.66
CA LEU A 134 -19.24 -0.34 6.66
C LEU A 134 -20.75 -0.45 6.94
N THR A 135 -21.14 -0.60 8.19
CA THR A 135 -22.55 -0.68 8.60
C THR A 135 -23.27 0.65 8.31
N GLU A 136 -22.64 1.76 8.65
CA GLU A 136 -23.23 3.10 8.43
C GLU A 136 -23.42 3.42 6.96
N LEU A 137 -22.54 2.90 6.09
CA LEU A 137 -22.67 3.07 4.64
C LEU A 137 -23.71 2.14 4.01
N GLY A 138 -24.38 1.33 4.81
CA GLY A 138 -25.39 0.41 4.30
C GLY A 138 -24.80 -0.73 3.49
N ALA A 139 -23.52 -1.02 3.63
CA ALA A 139 -22.83 -2.11 2.96
C ALA A 139 -23.04 -3.44 3.69
N GLY A 140 -24.26 -3.62 4.14
CA GLY A 140 -24.66 -4.85 4.82
C GLY A 140 -25.08 -5.95 3.88
#